data_1714aff8f8b22198eb4e502e5826405e
#
_entry.id   1714aff8f8b22198eb4e502e5826405e
#
_cell.length_a   1.000
_cell.length_b   1.000
_cell.length_c   1.000
_cell.angle_alpha   90.00
_cell.angle_beta   90.00
_cell.angle_gamma   90.00
#
_symmetry.space_group_name_H-M   'P 1'
#
loop_
_entity.id
_entity.type
_entity.pdbx_description
1 polymer ?
#
loop_
_entity_poly.entity_id
_entity_poly.type
_entity_poly.pdbx_seq_one_letter_code
_entity_poly.pdbx_strand_id
1 'polypeptide(L)'
;LELLRKDADVEVHLVASAAGKRTLVEETAYTLRQVEALAHVVYDDRDIGASIASGSFRTAGMIVAPCSIKTLAALATCHADTLIARAGDVTLKEGRPLLALVREAPLHVGHLRQMLAFAEMGGVVFPPVPAFYQKPQTIDDVVRDTVTRVLERMGLGHEAVPEWTGGGRTPSAR
;
A
#
# COMPACT_ATOMS: atom_id res chain seq x y z
N LEU A 1 -2.22 -0.11 9.39
CA LEU A 1 -3.48 -0.49 10.05
C LEU A 1 -3.74 0.38 11.30
N GLU A 2 -2.77 0.57 12.19
CA GLU A 2 -2.95 1.37 13.43
C GLU A 2 -3.44 2.80 13.14
N LEU A 3 -2.91 3.46 12.09
CA LEU A 3 -3.38 4.80 11.71
C LEU A 3 -4.82 4.77 11.19
N LEU A 4 -5.17 3.77 10.37
CA LEU A 4 -6.54 3.61 9.87
C LEU A 4 -7.57 3.32 10.98
N ARG A 5 -7.15 2.62 12.05
CA ARG A 5 -8.02 2.35 13.21
C ARG A 5 -8.38 3.60 14.03
N LYS A 6 -7.64 4.69 13.86
CA LYS A 6 -7.98 5.96 14.51
C LYS A 6 -9.14 6.70 13.82
N ASP A 7 -9.46 6.31 12.59
CA ASP A 7 -10.55 6.88 11.81
C ASP A 7 -11.79 6.00 11.92
N ALA A 8 -12.85 6.53 12.56
CA ALA A 8 -14.09 5.81 12.77
C ALA A 8 -14.90 5.59 11.47
N ASP A 9 -14.62 6.38 10.43
CA ASP A 9 -15.33 6.31 9.15
C ASP A 9 -14.65 5.32 8.17
N VAL A 10 -13.51 4.73 8.57
CA VAL A 10 -12.75 3.78 7.74
C VAL A 10 -12.98 2.34 8.17
N GLU A 11 -13.58 1.54 7.31
CA GLU A 11 -13.65 0.09 7.46
C GLU A 11 -12.46 -0.58 6.74
N VAL A 12 -11.68 -1.37 7.49
CA VAL A 12 -10.46 -2.02 6.99
C VAL A 12 -10.72 -3.50 6.70
N HIS A 13 -10.54 -3.88 5.44
CA HIS A 13 -10.56 -5.26 4.95
C HIS A 13 -9.12 -5.74 4.73
N LEU A 14 -8.71 -6.81 5.37
CA LEU A 14 -7.34 -7.33 5.33
C LEU A 14 -7.28 -8.67 4.61
N VAL A 15 -6.33 -8.76 3.67
CA VAL A 15 -5.89 -10.02 3.09
C VAL A 15 -4.38 -10.14 3.28
N ALA A 16 -3.90 -11.24 3.85
CA ALA A 16 -2.48 -11.49 4.01
C ALA A 16 -2.09 -12.78 3.28
N SER A 17 -1.18 -12.66 2.29
CA SER A 17 -0.63 -13.84 1.59
C SER A 17 0.17 -14.72 2.56
N ALA A 18 0.38 -15.99 2.20
CA ALA A 18 1.20 -16.91 3.00
C ALA A 18 2.62 -16.36 3.22
N ALA A 19 3.24 -15.77 2.18
CA ALA A 19 4.53 -15.11 2.30
C ALA A 19 4.47 -13.87 3.22
N GLY A 20 3.43 -13.04 3.10
CA GLY A 20 3.24 -11.87 3.95
C GLY A 20 3.07 -12.22 5.42
N LYS A 21 2.31 -13.29 5.74
CA LYS A 21 2.17 -13.81 7.11
C LYS A 21 3.51 -14.25 7.68
N ARG A 22 4.34 -14.92 6.89
CA ARG A 22 5.68 -15.35 7.29
C ARG A 22 6.60 -14.15 7.55
N THR A 23 6.68 -13.23 6.58
CA THR A 23 7.49 -12.00 6.68
C THR A 23 7.12 -11.17 7.90
N LEU A 24 5.82 -11.03 8.20
CA LEU A 24 5.35 -10.32 9.39
C LEU A 24 5.99 -10.87 10.67
N VAL A 25 5.97 -12.19 10.84
CA VAL A 25 6.51 -12.85 12.06
C VAL A 25 8.04 -12.78 12.10
N GLU A 26 8.71 -12.84 10.95
CA GLU A 26 10.18 -12.82 10.85
C GLU A 26 10.76 -11.42 11.02
N GLU A 27 10.08 -10.37 10.54
CA GLU A 27 10.62 -9.00 10.46
C GLU A 27 10.04 -8.04 11.52
N THR A 28 9.02 -8.43 12.28
CA THR A 28 8.37 -7.55 13.25
C THR A 28 8.14 -8.23 14.60
N ALA A 29 7.85 -7.43 15.63
CA ALA A 29 7.44 -7.93 16.94
C ALA A 29 5.95 -8.31 17.00
N TYR A 30 5.18 -8.11 15.93
CA TYR A 30 3.76 -8.42 15.89
C TYR A 30 3.51 -9.89 15.63
N THR A 31 2.53 -10.45 16.35
CA THR A 31 1.91 -11.71 15.96
C THR A 31 0.86 -11.48 14.86
N LEU A 32 0.60 -12.50 14.05
CA LEU A 32 -0.46 -12.43 13.04
C LEU A 32 -1.81 -12.02 13.65
N ARG A 33 -2.16 -12.60 14.81
CA ARG A 33 -3.41 -12.29 15.52
C ARG A 33 -3.53 -10.82 15.93
N GLN A 34 -2.42 -10.19 16.34
CA GLN A 34 -2.42 -8.77 16.68
C GLN A 34 -2.70 -7.90 15.46
N VAL A 35 -2.11 -8.25 14.29
CA VAL A 35 -2.34 -7.51 13.05
C VAL A 35 -3.76 -7.73 12.51
N GLU A 36 -4.26 -8.97 12.55
CA GLU A 36 -5.64 -9.30 12.16
C GLU A 36 -6.67 -8.56 13.03
N ALA A 37 -6.40 -8.38 14.33
CA ALA A 37 -7.26 -7.63 15.24
C ALA A 37 -7.36 -6.12 14.92
N LEU A 38 -6.45 -5.58 14.13
CA LEU A 38 -6.51 -4.19 13.64
C LEU A 38 -7.45 -4.03 12.43
N ALA A 39 -7.84 -5.11 11.77
CA ALA A 39 -8.79 -5.08 10.68
C ALA A 39 -10.24 -5.26 11.17
N HIS A 40 -11.21 -4.79 10.41
CA HIS A 40 -12.63 -5.04 10.66
C HIS A 40 -13.05 -6.39 10.07
N VAL A 41 -12.51 -6.73 8.89
CA VAL A 41 -12.75 -8.01 8.22
C VAL A 41 -11.41 -8.59 7.74
N VAL A 42 -11.21 -9.89 7.95
CA VAL A 42 -10.02 -10.62 7.50
C VAL A 42 -10.45 -11.72 6.53
N TYR A 43 -9.77 -11.83 5.40
CA TYR A 43 -10.03 -12.84 4.37
C TYR A 43 -8.86 -13.80 4.19
N ASP A 44 -9.15 -15.02 3.76
CA ASP A 44 -8.14 -15.95 3.25
C ASP A 44 -7.76 -15.57 1.80
N ASP A 45 -6.46 -15.46 1.50
CA ASP A 45 -5.96 -15.11 0.16
C ASP A 45 -6.33 -16.15 -0.92
N ARG A 46 -6.77 -17.35 -0.52
CA ARG A 46 -7.26 -18.40 -1.42
C ARG A 46 -8.75 -18.26 -1.77
N ASP A 47 -9.49 -17.44 -1.02
CA ASP A 47 -10.93 -17.26 -1.25
C ASP A 47 -11.18 -16.19 -2.32
N ILE A 48 -10.96 -16.56 -3.58
CA ILE A 48 -11.21 -15.70 -4.75
C ILE A 48 -12.69 -15.35 -4.96
N GLY A 49 -13.61 -15.96 -4.19
CA GLY A 49 -15.05 -15.69 -4.19
C GLY A 49 -15.50 -14.70 -3.11
N ALA A 50 -14.58 -14.20 -2.28
CA ALA A 50 -14.89 -13.23 -1.23
C ALA A 50 -15.54 -11.94 -1.80
N SER A 51 -16.26 -11.19 -0.96
CA SER A 51 -16.99 -9.99 -1.37
C SER A 51 -16.12 -8.95 -2.08
N ILE A 52 -14.89 -8.75 -1.60
CA ILE A 52 -13.92 -7.81 -2.18
C ILE A 52 -13.42 -8.22 -3.59
N ALA A 53 -13.68 -9.44 -4.02
CA ALA A 53 -13.39 -9.93 -5.38
C ALA A 53 -14.46 -9.50 -6.41
N SER A 54 -15.51 -8.79 -5.98
CA SER A 54 -16.60 -8.31 -6.82
C SER A 54 -16.55 -6.78 -6.98
N GLY A 55 -16.74 -6.29 -8.21
CA GLY A 55 -16.84 -4.85 -8.50
C GLY A 55 -18.03 -4.17 -7.84
N SER A 56 -19.11 -4.91 -7.55
CA SER A 56 -20.29 -4.38 -6.84
C SER A 56 -20.01 -4.09 -5.35
N PHE A 57 -19.00 -4.71 -4.76
CA PHE A 57 -18.55 -4.39 -3.41
C PHE A 57 -17.72 -3.09 -3.46
N ARG A 58 -18.26 -2.03 -2.87
CA ARG A 58 -17.63 -0.71 -2.94
C ARG A 58 -16.52 -0.56 -1.91
N THR A 59 -15.33 -0.19 -2.38
CA THR A 59 -14.18 0.18 -1.54
C THR A 59 -13.68 1.56 -1.96
N ALA A 60 -13.04 2.28 -1.03
CA ALA A 60 -12.34 3.53 -1.33
C ALA A 60 -11.09 3.30 -2.21
N GLY A 61 -10.53 2.10 -2.18
CA GLY A 61 -9.35 1.69 -2.93
C GLY A 61 -8.62 0.55 -2.24
N MET A 62 -7.39 0.26 -2.69
CA MET A 62 -6.58 -0.83 -2.14
C MET A 62 -5.12 -0.40 -2.00
N ILE A 63 -4.49 -0.84 -0.91
CA ILE A 63 -3.06 -0.68 -0.65
C ILE A 63 -2.44 -2.06 -0.51
N VAL A 64 -1.39 -2.36 -1.29
CA VAL A 64 -0.59 -3.57 -1.16
C VAL A 64 0.72 -3.20 -0.47
N ALA A 65 0.87 -3.56 0.81
CA ALA A 65 1.99 -3.13 1.67
C ALA A 65 2.53 -4.26 2.56
N PRO A 66 3.77 -4.66 2.41
CA PRO A 66 4.63 -4.41 1.25
C PRO A 66 4.17 -5.19 0.01
N CYS A 67 4.52 -4.71 -1.18
CA CYS A 67 4.26 -5.39 -2.43
C CYS A 67 5.52 -6.08 -2.95
N SER A 68 5.49 -7.41 -3.06
CA SER A 68 6.56 -8.16 -3.72
C SER A 68 6.46 -8.03 -5.25
N ILE A 69 7.58 -8.26 -5.94
CA ILE A 69 7.57 -8.30 -7.42
C ILE A 69 6.64 -9.39 -7.96
N LYS A 70 6.49 -10.53 -7.26
CA LYS A 70 5.50 -11.55 -7.63
C LYS A 70 4.08 -10.98 -7.66
N THR A 71 3.68 -10.29 -6.61
CA THR A 71 2.34 -9.70 -6.51
C THR A 71 2.17 -8.57 -7.53
N LEU A 72 3.18 -7.71 -7.69
CA LEU A 72 3.15 -6.66 -8.71
C LEU A 72 2.99 -7.22 -10.12
N ALA A 73 3.73 -8.30 -10.46
CA ALA A 73 3.64 -8.95 -11.75
C ALA A 73 2.24 -9.54 -11.99
N ALA A 74 1.64 -10.18 -10.99
CA ALA A 74 0.27 -10.69 -11.08
C ALA A 74 -0.73 -9.55 -11.34
N LEU A 75 -0.62 -8.43 -10.64
CA LEU A 75 -1.44 -7.24 -10.87
C LEU A 75 -1.22 -6.66 -12.28
N ALA A 76 0.05 -6.52 -12.70
CA ALA A 76 0.42 -5.95 -14.00
C ALA A 76 0.03 -6.81 -15.21
N THR A 77 -0.25 -8.09 -15.01
CA THR A 77 -0.67 -9.03 -16.06
C THR A 77 -2.11 -9.53 -15.91
N CYS A 78 -2.88 -8.94 -14.98
CA CYS A 78 -4.25 -9.38 -14.64
C CYS A 78 -4.34 -10.87 -14.28
N HIS A 79 -3.27 -11.45 -13.71
CA HIS A 79 -3.21 -12.84 -13.30
C HIS A 79 -3.80 -13.00 -11.89
N ALA A 80 -5.12 -13.18 -11.81
CA ALA A 80 -5.90 -13.13 -10.58
C ALA A 80 -6.10 -14.52 -9.96
N ASP A 81 -5.02 -15.22 -9.62
CA ASP A 81 -5.00 -16.56 -9.00
C ASP A 81 -5.13 -16.53 -7.46
N THR A 82 -5.03 -15.35 -6.85
CA THR A 82 -5.22 -15.13 -5.43
C THR A 82 -6.24 -14.00 -5.18
N LEU A 83 -6.77 -13.93 -3.95
CA LEU A 83 -7.71 -12.87 -3.60
C LEU A 83 -7.05 -11.48 -3.66
N ILE A 84 -5.77 -11.35 -3.27
CA ILE A 84 -5.03 -10.09 -3.39
C ILE A 84 -4.97 -9.65 -4.85
N ALA A 85 -4.59 -10.54 -5.77
CA ALA A 85 -4.50 -10.20 -7.18
C ALA A 85 -5.89 -9.91 -7.79
N ARG A 86 -6.90 -10.70 -7.41
CA ARG A 86 -8.28 -10.50 -7.87
C ARG A 86 -8.88 -9.17 -7.38
N ALA A 87 -8.73 -8.85 -6.10
CA ALA A 87 -9.22 -7.59 -5.53
C ALA A 87 -8.51 -6.38 -6.16
N GLY A 88 -7.21 -6.51 -6.45
CA GLY A 88 -6.44 -5.47 -7.16
C GLY A 88 -6.93 -5.26 -8.59
N ASP A 89 -7.15 -6.33 -9.37
CA ASP A 89 -7.74 -6.27 -10.71
C ASP A 89 -9.12 -5.60 -10.68
N VAL A 90 -9.97 -5.99 -9.74
CA VAL A 90 -11.29 -5.38 -9.54
C VAL A 90 -11.17 -3.91 -9.16
N THR A 91 -10.23 -3.54 -8.30
CA THR A 91 -10.00 -2.15 -7.90
C THR A 91 -9.65 -1.27 -9.11
N LEU A 92 -8.74 -1.75 -9.97
CA LEU A 92 -8.35 -1.03 -11.20
C LEU A 92 -9.49 -0.91 -12.20
N LYS A 93 -10.19 -2.01 -12.51
CA LYS A 93 -11.29 -1.99 -13.50
C LYS A 93 -12.46 -1.11 -13.09
N GLU A 94 -12.66 -0.90 -11.79
CA GLU A 94 -13.69 0.00 -11.24
C GLU A 94 -13.18 1.45 -11.10
N GLY A 95 -11.96 1.74 -11.58
CA GLY A 95 -11.36 3.09 -11.54
C GLY A 95 -11.02 3.57 -10.13
N ARG A 96 -10.82 2.66 -9.19
CA ARG A 96 -10.48 2.99 -7.79
C ARG A 96 -8.97 3.02 -7.59
N PRO A 97 -8.45 3.84 -6.64
CA PRO A 97 -7.02 3.91 -6.36
C PRO A 97 -6.45 2.55 -5.93
N LEU A 98 -5.35 2.12 -6.56
CA LEU A 98 -4.56 0.96 -6.16
C LEU A 98 -3.10 1.37 -6.02
N LEU A 99 -2.56 1.28 -4.79
CA LEU A 99 -1.18 1.59 -4.46
C LEU A 99 -0.40 0.32 -4.16
N ALA A 100 0.76 0.16 -4.79
CA ALA A 100 1.69 -0.94 -4.53
C ALA A 100 2.99 -0.41 -3.92
N LEU A 101 3.23 -0.69 -2.63
CA LEU A 101 4.46 -0.34 -1.93
C LEU A 101 5.54 -1.36 -2.27
N VAL A 102 6.14 -1.21 -3.46
CA VAL A 102 7.10 -2.16 -3.99
C VAL A 102 8.41 -2.09 -3.19
N ARG A 103 8.75 -3.21 -2.51
CA ARG A 103 9.97 -3.36 -1.73
C ARG A 103 10.87 -4.41 -2.39
N GLU A 104 11.74 -3.93 -3.26
CA GLU A 104 12.71 -4.76 -4.00
C GLU A 104 13.97 -3.96 -4.33
N ALA A 105 15.15 -4.59 -4.14
CA ALA A 105 16.44 -4.04 -4.53
C ALA A 105 17.48 -5.18 -4.68
N PRO A 106 18.39 -5.14 -5.70
CA PRO A 106 18.35 -4.24 -6.85
C PRO A 106 17.26 -4.59 -7.85
N LEU A 107 16.91 -3.64 -8.73
CA LEU A 107 15.94 -3.85 -9.79
C LEU A 107 16.62 -4.25 -11.11
N HIS A 108 16.08 -5.23 -11.81
CA HIS A 108 16.43 -5.54 -13.19
C HIS A 108 15.32 -5.10 -14.15
N VAL A 109 15.61 -5.14 -15.46
CA VAL A 109 14.70 -4.67 -16.51
C VAL A 109 13.30 -5.32 -16.44
N GLY A 110 13.23 -6.61 -16.06
CA GLY A 110 11.94 -7.29 -15.90
C GLY A 110 11.07 -6.65 -14.81
N HIS A 111 11.65 -6.29 -13.66
CA HIS A 111 10.94 -5.59 -12.59
C HIS A 111 10.44 -4.22 -13.05
N LEU A 112 11.30 -3.45 -13.74
CA LEU A 112 10.95 -2.13 -14.26
C LEU A 112 9.82 -2.19 -15.30
N ARG A 113 9.80 -3.22 -16.16
CA ARG A 113 8.69 -3.44 -17.11
C ARG A 113 7.37 -3.73 -16.39
N GLN A 114 7.37 -4.53 -15.34
CA GLN A 114 6.16 -4.79 -14.56
C GLN A 114 5.67 -3.54 -13.82
N MET A 115 6.59 -2.73 -13.28
CA MET A 115 6.23 -1.43 -12.69
C MET A 115 5.61 -0.49 -13.71
N LEU A 116 6.19 -0.41 -14.92
CA LEU A 116 5.66 0.39 -16.00
C LEU A 116 4.26 -0.08 -16.42
N ALA A 117 4.09 -1.38 -16.70
CA ALA A 117 2.81 -1.93 -17.09
C ALA A 117 1.72 -1.70 -16.02
N PHE A 118 2.05 -1.84 -14.74
CA PHE A 118 1.14 -1.56 -13.64
C PHE A 118 0.74 -0.07 -13.59
N ALA A 119 1.70 0.83 -13.81
CA ALA A 119 1.45 2.26 -13.83
C ALA A 119 0.59 2.69 -15.05
N GLU A 120 0.83 2.09 -16.22
CA GLU A 120 0.04 2.34 -17.45
C GLU A 120 -1.44 1.94 -17.29
N MET A 121 -1.73 0.94 -16.45
CA MET A 121 -3.11 0.54 -16.11
C MET A 121 -3.77 1.45 -15.06
N GLY A 122 -3.07 2.46 -14.56
CA GLY A 122 -3.58 3.38 -13.54
C GLY A 122 -3.21 3.02 -12.10
N GLY A 123 -2.43 1.96 -11.88
CA GLY A 123 -1.88 1.64 -10.58
C GLY A 123 -0.78 2.62 -10.15
N VAL A 124 -0.60 2.82 -8.85
CA VAL A 124 0.45 3.68 -8.32
C VAL A 124 1.59 2.82 -7.77
N VAL A 125 2.74 2.86 -8.42
CA VAL A 125 3.99 2.29 -7.89
C VAL A 125 4.54 3.23 -6.83
N PHE A 126 4.57 2.78 -5.58
CA PHE A 126 5.01 3.58 -4.44
C PHE A 126 6.17 2.86 -3.72
N PRO A 127 7.43 3.03 -4.15
CA PRO A 127 8.56 2.50 -3.40
C PRO A 127 8.68 3.22 -2.05
N PRO A 128 8.89 2.50 -0.93
CA PRO A 128 9.04 3.10 0.40
C PRO A 128 10.44 3.73 0.55
N VAL A 129 10.69 4.82 -0.19
CA VAL A 129 11.97 5.55 -0.17
C VAL A 129 11.96 6.56 0.98
N PRO A 130 12.93 6.51 1.92
CA PRO A 130 13.01 7.43 3.04
C PRO A 130 13.13 8.89 2.62
N ALA A 131 12.34 9.77 3.25
CA ALA A 131 12.36 11.21 3.02
C ALA A 131 13.29 11.92 4.03
N PHE A 132 14.60 11.83 3.84
CA PHE A 132 15.58 12.39 4.77
C PHE A 132 15.50 13.90 4.98
N TYR A 133 14.86 14.65 4.08
CA TYR A 133 14.62 16.10 4.26
C TYR A 133 13.68 16.40 5.44
N GLN A 134 12.89 15.42 5.88
CA GLN A 134 12.06 15.50 7.10
C GLN A 134 12.89 15.37 8.38
N LYS A 135 14.20 15.04 8.28
CA LYS A 135 15.13 14.84 9.41
C LYS A 135 14.61 13.79 10.42
N PRO A 136 14.18 12.59 9.97
CA PRO A 136 13.72 11.56 10.88
C PRO A 136 14.82 11.19 11.88
N GLN A 137 14.44 10.97 13.14
CA GLN A 137 15.36 10.63 14.22
C GLN A 137 15.36 9.12 14.51
N THR A 138 14.28 8.44 14.15
CA THR A 138 14.08 7.01 14.41
C THR A 138 13.63 6.30 13.12
N ILE A 139 13.71 4.97 13.13
CA ILE A 139 13.14 4.15 12.06
C ILE A 139 11.61 4.32 12.02
N ASP A 140 10.98 4.45 13.19
CA ASP A 140 9.55 4.65 13.30
C ASP A 140 9.10 5.96 12.62
N ASP A 141 9.89 7.03 12.70
CA ASP A 141 9.61 8.26 11.97
C ASP A 141 9.59 8.02 10.46
N VAL A 142 10.61 7.29 9.93
CA VAL A 142 10.68 6.95 8.49
C VAL A 142 9.47 6.14 8.05
N VAL A 143 9.08 5.15 8.85
CA VAL A 143 7.91 4.31 8.55
C VAL A 143 6.63 5.14 8.62
N ARG A 144 6.47 5.97 9.64
CA ARG A 144 5.31 6.85 9.81
C ARG A 144 5.17 7.81 8.64
N ASP A 145 6.23 8.52 8.26
CA ASP A 145 6.22 9.44 7.11
C ASP A 145 5.79 8.74 5.82
N THR A 146 6.36 7.56 5.56
CA THR A 146 6.00 6.75 4.39
C THR A 146 4.52 6.38 4.40
N VAL A 147 4.02 5.86 5.53
CA VAL A 147 2.62 5.42 5.66
C VAL A 147 1.66 6.59 5.56
N THR A 148 1.97 7.72 6.21
CA THR A 148 1.13 8.93 6.16
C THR A 148 0.97 9.41 4.70
N ARG A 149 2.06 9.48 3.93
CA ARG A 149 2.00 9.84 2.50
C ARG A 149 1.19 8.85 1.65
N VAL A 150 1.25 7.55 1.98
CA VAL A 150 0.42 6.53 1.32
C VAL A 150 -1.07 6.80 1.61
N LEU A 151 -1.42 7.08 2.86
CA LEU A 151 -2.80 7.37 3.25
C LEU A 151 -3.31 8.67 2.64
N GLU A 152 -2.49 9.73 2.61
CA GLU A 152 -2.82 10.98 1.88
C GLU A 152 -3.12 10.73 0.40
N ARG A 153 -2.31 9.87 -0.26
CA ARG A 153 -2.52 9.51 -1.66
C ARG A 153 -3.83 8.76 -1.89
N MET A 154 -4.37 8.11 -0.84
CA MET A 154 -5.68 7.47 -0.82
C MET A 154 -6.82 8.42 -0.43
N GLY A 155 -6.51 9.67 -0.06
CA GLY A 155 -7.50 10.61 0.48
C GLY A 155 -7.92 10.28 1.93
N LEU A 156 -7.11 9.51 2.65
CA LEU A 156 -7.37 9.03 4.02
C LEU A 156 -6.42 9.68 5.05
N GLY A 157 -5.75 10.76 4.73
CA GLY A 157 -4.77 11.42 5.60
C GLY A 157 -5.45 12.24 6.69
N HIS A 158 -5.14 11.96 7.96
CA HIS A 158 -5.57 12.75 9.13
C HIS A 158 -4.44 13.54 9.76
N GLU A 159 -3.20 13.12 9.58
CA GLU A 159 -2.01 13.83 10.04
C GLU A 159 -1.37 14.50 8.82
N ALA A 160 -1.36 15.83 8.79
CA ALA A 160 -0.71 16.55 7.69
C ALA A 160 0.79 16.21 7.65
N VAL A 161 1.28 15.69 6.53
CA VAL A 161 2.72 15.68 6.28
C VAL A 161 3.15 17.12 6.15
N PRO A 162 4.20 17.58 6.87
CA PRO A 162 4.68 18.93 6.71
C PRO A 162 4.99 19.24 5.25
N GLU A 163 4.33 20.25 4.70
CA GLU A 163 4.62 20.69 3.34
C GLU A 163 6.06 21.20 3.24
N TRP A 164 6.73 20.85 2.15
CA TRP A 164 8.04 21.42 1.86
C TRP A 164 7.91 22.90 1.50
N THR A 165 8.30 23.77 2.41
CA THR A 165 8.22 25.24 2.28
C THR A 165 9.47 25.88 1.65
N GLY A 166 10.35 25.08 0.99
CA GLY A 166 11.49 25.63 0.24
C GLY A 166 12.72 25.97 1.08
N GLY A 167 13.07 25.20 2.10
CA GLY A 167 14.36 25.27 2.80
C GLY A 167 14.73 26.64 3.40
N GLY A 168 13.73 27.47 3.76
CA GLY A 168 13.95 28.74 4.44
C GLY A 168 14.50 29.88 3.57
N ARG A 169 14.53 29.74 2.25
CA ARG A 169 14.80 30.86 1.34
C ARG A 169 13.51 31.56 1.00
N THR A 170 13.25 32.70 1.63
CA THR A 170 12.23 33.65 1.17
C THR A 170 12.57 34.04 -0.27
N PRO A 171 11.65 33.94 -1.26
CA PRO A 171 11.92 34.47 -2.58
C PRO A 171 12.21 35.97 -2.45
N SER A 172 13.38 36.42 -2.88
CA SER A 172 13.65 37.85 -2.97
C SER A 172 12.70 38.43 -4.01
N ALA A 173 11.78 39.30 -3.61
CA ALA A 173 11.00 40.09 -4.51
C ALA A 173 11.96 40.87 -5.43
N ARG A 174 11.85 40.65 -6.74
CA ARG A 174 12.47 41.46 -7.80
C ARG A 174 11.51 42.58 -8.16
#